data_3e4c22db7624fc8e5aefc9f8bde26d3f
#
_entry.id   3e4c22db7624fc8e5aefc9f8bde26d3f
#
_cell.length_a   1.000
_cell.length_b   1.000
_cell.length_c   1.000
_cell.angle_alpha   90.00
_cell.angle_beta   90.00
_cell.angle_gamma   90.00
#
_symmetry.space_group_name_H-M   'P 1'
#
loop_
_entity.id
_entity.type
_entity.pdbx_description
1 polymer ?
#
loop_
_entity_poly.entity_id
_entity_poly.type
_entity_poly.pdbx_seq_one_letter_code
_entity_poly.pdbx_strand_id
1 'polypeptide(L)'
;MAKRDEQTFFFDVPPEKLLEVLIDEEYQIARQKSQGALEVQVKETSRTDERFVFEVHAKEYARGITGVDRSKTEVNVTTYDWDLKARRGSWKHTTSQGDRVKVWGSVQIQPDGDKSKLVNDFNIEVKIPLLGGKIEKMVMKEVAKGWADYEKVIRDSLKK
;
A
#
# COMPACT_ATOMS: atom_id res chain seq x y z
N MET A 1 10.20 -4.76 17.86
CA MET A 1 9.72 -3.38 18.08
C MET A 1 9.25 -2.78 16.76
N ALA A 2 8.08 -2.17 16.74
CA ALA A 2 7.52 -1.64 15.49
C ALA A 2 8.34 -0.47 14.93
N LYS A 3 8.42 -0.39 13.62
CA LYS A 3 9.01 0.73 12.87
C LYS A 3 7.92 1.45 12.11
N ARG A 4 8.07 2.76 11.96
CA ARG A 4 7.08 3.62 11.31
C ARG A 4 7.76 4.60 10.35
N ASP A 5 7.09 4.88 9.23
CA ASP A 5 7.47 5.96 8.32
C ASP A 5 6.21 6.75 7.92
N GLU A 6 6.34 8.04 7.74
CA GLU A 6 5.26 8.90 7.28
C GLU A 6 5.78 9.75 6.13
N GLN A 7 5.04 9.78 5.02
CA GLN A 7 5.38 10.54 3.83
C GLN A 7 4.19 11.36 3.37
N THR A 8 4.47 12.58 2.90
CA THR A 8 3.45 13.49 2.38
C THR A 8 3.77 13.84 0.94
N PHE A 9 2.74 13.77 0.09
CA PHE A 9 2.85 14.09 -1.34
C PHE A 9 1.82 15.16 -1.70
N PHE A 10 2.12 15.96 -2.71
CA PHE A 10 1.25 17.04 -3.18
C PHE A 10 0.86 16.80 -4.63
N PHE A 11 -0.43 16.97 -4.93
CA PHE A 11 -0.97 16.73 -6.28
C PHE A 11 -1.84 17.92 -6.71
N ASP A 12 -1.73 18.30 -7.99
CA ASP A 12 -2.44 19.42 -8.60
C ASP A 12 -3.84 19.07 -9.04
N VAL A 13 -4.58 18.34 -8.22
CA VAL A 13 -5.97 17.95 -8.50
C VAL A 13 -6.80 18.09 -7.23
N PRO A 14 -8.13 18.26 -7.35
CA PRO A 14 -8.99 18.30 -6.17
C PRO A 14 -8.97 16.98 -5.40
N PRO A 15 -9.25 16.98 -4.10
CA PRO A 15 -9.29 15.76 -3.29
C PRO A 15 -10.17 14.65 -3.85
N GLU A 16 -11.32 14.99 -4.43
CA GLU A 16 -12.23 14.01 -5.02
C GLU A 16 -11.60 13.24 -6.18
N LYS A 17 -10.82 13.94 -7.01
CA LYS A 17 -10.14 13.33 -8.15
C LYS A 17 -9.05 12.37 -7.67
N LEU A 18 -8.32 12.74 -6.63
CA LEU A 18 -7.30 11.88 -6.04
C LEU A 18 -7.93 10.64 -5.42
N LEU A 19 -9.06 10.80 -4.71
CA LEU A 19 -9.80 9.68 -4.14
C LEU A 19 -10.24 8.70 -5.23
N GLU A 20 -10.79 9.19 -6.35
CA GLU A 20 -11.20 8.33 -7.46
C GLU A 20 -10.07 7.43 -7.94
N VAL A 21 -8.86 7.98 -8.03
CA VAL A 21 -7.68 7.19 -8.44
C VAL A 21 -7.32 6.16 -7.39
N LEU A 22 -7.23 6.54 -6.12
CA LEU A 22 -6.73 5.65 -5.08
C LEU A 22 -7.65 4.46 -4.82
N ILE A 23 -8.94 4.57 -5.12
CA ILE A 23 -9.88 3.45 -4.96
C ILE A 23 -10.15 2.73 -6.28
N ASP A 24 -9.49 3.11 -7.35
CA ASP A 24 -9.69 2.53 -8.68
C ASP A 24 -8.93 1.22 -8.84
N GLU A 25 -9.60 0.22 -9.44
CA GLU A 25 -9.02 -1.10 -9.68
C GLU A 25 -7.78 -1.04 -10.57
N GLU A 26 -7.83 -0.27 -11.65
CA GLU A 26 -6.71 -0.15 -12.58
C GLU A 26 -5.45 0.42 -11.90
N TYR A 27 -5.65 1.42 -11.03
CA TYR A 27 -4.55 1.98 -10.26
C TYR A 27 -3.95 0.92 -9.33
N GLN A 28 -4.79 0.17 -8.62
CA GLN A 28 -4.29 -0.86 -7.68
C GLN A 28 -3.48 -1.92 -8.41
N ILE A 29 -3.94 -2.32 -9.59
CA ILE A 29 -3.21 -3.28 -10.44
C ILE A 29 -1.86 -2.69 -10.87
N ALA A 30 -1.86 -1.46 -11.39
CA ALA A 30 -0.64 -0.79 -11.83
C ALA A 30 0.36 -0.63 -10.68
N ARG A 31 -0.13 -0.28 -9.51
CA ARG A 31 0.67 -0.11 -8.30
C ARG A 31 1.40 -1.40 -7.92
N GLN A 32 0.68 -2.51 -7.89
CA GLN A 32 1.27 -3.80 -7.52
C GLN A 32 2.24 -4.30 -8.60
N LYS A 33 1.90 -4.12 -9.87
CA LYS A 33 2.80 -4.52 -10.96
C LYS A 33 4.08 -3.69 -10.97
N SER A 34 4.03 -2.42 -10.61
CA SER A 34 5.22 -1.57 -10.51
C SER A 34 6.19 -2.08 -9.44
N GLN A 35 5.69 -2.84 -8.48
CA GLN A 35 6.49 -3.45 -7.41
C GLN A 35 6.91 -4.88 -7.71
N GLY A 36 6.63 -5.40 -8.91
CA GLY A 36 7.04 -6.72 -9.35
C GLY A 36 5.99 -7.81 -9.22
N ALA A 37 4.73 -7.47 -8.99
CA ALA A 37 3.67 -8.46 -8.95
C ALA A 37 3.47 -9.11 -10.33
N LEU A 38 3.30 -10.44 -10.33
CA LEU A 38 3.09 -11.23 -11.53
C LEU A 38 1.63 -11.22 -11.95
N GLU A 39 0.73 -11.32 -10.98
CA GLU A 39 -0.72 -11.31 -11.17
C GLU A 39 -1.36 -10.52 -10.06
N VAL A 40 -2.40 -9.75 -10.37
CA VAL A 40 -3.10 -8.92 -9.39
C VAL A 40 -4.60 -9.08 -9.59
N GLN A 41 -5.33 -9.31 -8.50
CA GLN A 41 -6.79 -9.31 -8.48
C GLN A 41 -7.28 -8.34 -7.41
N VAL A 42 -8.25 -7.52 -7.75
CA VAL A 42 -8.92 -6.63 -6.81
C VAL A 42 -10.32 -7.20 -6.55
N LYS A 43 -10.63 -7.42 -5.28
CA LYS A 43 -11.91 -8.00 -4.85
C LYS A 43 -12.65 -7.02 -3.96
N GLU A 44 -13.80 -6.54 -4.42
CA GLU A 44 -14.66 -5.68 -3.62
C GLU A 44 -15.35 -6.53 -2.56
N THR A 45 -15.24 -6.11 -1.30
CA THR A 45 -15.85 -6.80 -0.16
C THR A 45 -17.17 -6.14 0.23
N SER A 46 -17.19 -4.80 0.30
CA SER A 46 -18.35 -4.04 0.72
C SER A 46 -18.28 -2.63 0.16
N ARG A 47 -19.42 -2.10 -0.27
CA ARG A 47 -19.51 -0.72 -0.75
C ARG A 47 -20.82 -0.09 -0.33
N THR A 48 -20.70 1.07 0.33
CA THR A 48 -21.82 1.96 0.60
C THR A 48 -21.44 3.37 0.17
N ASP A 49 -22.31 4.35 0.33
CA ASP A 49 -21.97 5.74 0.00
C ASP A 49 -20.89 6.32 0.90
N GLU A 50 -20.68 5.72 2.07
CA GLU A 50 -19.76 6.23 3.08
C GLU A 50 -18.51 5.38 3.25
N ARG A 51 -18.56 4.09 2.84
CA ARG A 51 -17.48 3.15 3.11
C ARG A 51 -17.24 2.22 1.93
N PHE A 52 -15.98 1.98 1.63
CA PHE A 52 -15.58 1.04 0.59
C PHE A 52 -14.45 0.14 1.11
N VAL A 53 -14.72 -1.16 1.17
CA VAL A 53 -13.74 -2.16 1.59
C VAL A 53 -13.42 -3.06 0.42
N PHE A 54 -12.14 -3.21 0.13
CA PHE A 54 -11.69 -4.12 -0.93
C PHE A 54 -10.36 -4.76 -0.58
N GLU A 55 -10.06 -5.87 -1.25
CA GLU A 55 -8.80 -6.59 -1.11
C GLU A 55 -8.03 -6.56 -2.41
N VAL A 56 -6.72 -6.39 -2.31
CA VAL A 56 -5.80 -6.50 -3.44
C VAL A 56 -4.96 -7.76 -3.24
N HIS A 57 -5.15 -8.74 -4.11
CA HIS A 57 -4.42 -10.01 -4.09
C HIS A 57 -3.31 -9.93 -5.12
N ALA A 58 -2.07 -10.00 -4.68
CA ALA A 58 -0.89 -9.90 -5.54
C ALA A 58 -0.08 -11.19 -5.46
N LYS A 59 0.10 -11.85 -6.61
CA LYS A 59 1.00 -13.00 -6.72
C LYS A 59 2.38 -12.48 -7.09
N GLU A 60 3.37 -12.84 -6.32
CA GLU A 60 4.74 -12.39 -6.54
C GLU A 60 5.74 -13.49 -6.18
N TYR A 61 6.99 -13.32 -6.58
CA TYR A 61 8.05 -14.23 -6.16
C TYR A 61 8.24 -14.12 -4.66
N ALA A 62 8.49 -15.26 -4.01
CA ALA A 62 8.74 -15.31 -2.58
C ALA A 62 9.99 -14.49 -2.23
N ARG A 63 9.95 -13.85 -1.06
CA ARG A 63 11.07 -13.07 -0.55
C ARG A 63 11.59 -13.67 0.74
N GLY A 64 12.90 -13.86 0.80
CA GLY A 64 13.60 -14.28 2.01
C GLY A 64 14.53 -13.18 2.48
N ILE A 65 15.28 -13.47 3.52
CA ILE A 65 16.27 -12.54 4.10
C ILE A 65 17.38 -12.22 3.08
N THR A 66 17.68 -13.16 2.20
CA THR A 66 18.73 -13.01 1.20
C THR A 66 18.25 -12.43 -0.13
N GLY A 67 16.97 -12.12 -0.24
CA GLY A 67 16.38 -11.53 -1.45
C GLY A 67 15.26 -12.34 -2.06
N VAL A 68 15.02 -12.13 -3.35
CA VAL A 68 13.92 -12.75 -4.09
C VAL A 68 14.26 -14.18 -4.50
N ASP A 69 13.35 -15.13 -4.20
CA ASP A 69 13.46 -16.53 -4.63
C ASP A 69 12.50 -16.76 -5.79
N ARG A 70 13.05 -16.82 -7.01
CA ARG A 70 12.27 -17.01 -8.24
C ARG A 70 11.78 -18.42 -8.46
N SER A 71 12.17 -19.35 -7.61
CA SER A 71 11.68 -20.73 -7.68
C SER A 71 10.34 -20.91 -6.98
N LYS A 72 9.89 -19.92 -6.23
CA LYS A 72 8.66 -19.98 -5.45
C LYS A 72 7.84 -18.70 -5.66
N THR A 73 6.52 -18.85 -5.64
CA THR A 73 5.60 -17.71 -5.64
C THR A 73 4.73 -17.74 -4.40
N GLU A 74 4.23 -16.60 -4.00
CA GLU A 74 3.29 -16.47 -2.89
C GLU A 74 2.25 -15.42 -3.23
N VAL A 75 1.10 -15.47 -2.56
CA VAL A 75 0.04 -14.48 -2.72
C VAL A 75 -0.01 -13.65 -1.45
N ASN A 76 0.14 -12.35 -1.60
CA ASN A 76 0.00 -11.38 -0.53
C ASN A 76 -1.31 -10.64 -0.70
N VAL A 77 -1.97 -10.33 0.41
CA VAL A 77 -3.27 -9.66 0.40
C VAL A 77 -3.16 -8.36 1.17
N THR A 78 -3.57 -7.26 0.52
CA THR A 78 -3.72 -5.97 1.18
C THR A 78 -5.19 -5.65 1.25
N THR A 79 -5.71 -5.45 2.45
CA THR A 79 -7.11 -5.07 2.66
C THR A 79 -7.17 -3.58 2.94
N TYR A 80 -7.98 -2.88 2.16
CA TYR A 80 -8.24 -1.45 2.31
C TYR A 80 -9.65 -1.22 2.84
N ASP A 81 -9.76 -0.34 3.80
CA ASP A 81 -11.04 0.08 4.39
C ASP A 81 -11.11 1.61 4.32
N TRP A 82 -11.86 2.12 3.34
CA TRP A 82 -11.97 3.55 3.10
C TRP A 82 -13.22 4.15 3.73
N ASP A 83 -13.02 5.21 4.50
CA ASP A 83 -14.07 6.15 4.85
C ASP A 83 -14.10 7.20 3.72
N LEU A 84 -15.10 7.12 2.87
CA LEU A 84 -15.18 7.94 1.67
C LEU A 84 -15.48 9.41 1.98
N LYS A 85 -16.17 9.69 3.07
CA LYS A 85 -16.46 11.08 3.48
C LYS A 85 -15.24 11.75 4.08
N ALA A 86 -14.52 11.04 4.94
CA ALA A 86 -13.29 11.54 5.54
C ALA A 86 -12.09 11.48 4.59
N ARG A 87 -12.22 10.76 3.48
CA ARG A 87 -11.16 10.50 2.52
C ARG A 87 -9.94 9.88 3.19
N ARG A 88 -10.20 8.92 4.07
CA ARG A 88 -9.17 8.21 4.81
C ARG A 88 -9.32 6.71 4.59
N GLY A 89 -8.23 6.07 4.18
CA GLY A 89 -8.16 4.62 4.05
C GLY A 89 -7.20 4.04 5.07
N SER A 90 -7.63 3.01 5.78
CA SER A 90 -6.73 2.19 6.57
C SER A 90 -6.45 0.91 5.79
N TRP A 91 -5.26 0.35 5.96
CA TRP A 91 -4.91 -0.87 5.24
C TRP A 91 -4.08 -1.81 6.09
N LYS A 92 -4.19 -3.09 5.78
CA LYS A 92 -3.40 -4.16 6.36
C LYS A 92 -2.85 -5.04 5.25
N HIS A 93 -1.57 -5.36 5.34
CA HIS A 93 -0.91 -6.25 4.39
C HIS A 93 -0.64 -7.58 5.08
N THR A 94 -1.15 -8.67 4.50
CA THR A 94 -1.01 -10.01 5.05
C THR A 94 -0.13 -10.85 4.13
N THR A 95 0.86 -11.53 4.70
CA THR A 95 1.78 -12.39 3.98
C THR A 95 1.66 -13.82 4.49
N SER A 96 2.42 -14.74 3.88
CA SER A 96 2.52 -16.13 4.32
C SER A 96 3.07 -16.28 5.74
N GLN A 97 3.72 -15.25 6.28
CA GLN A 97 4.26 -15.26 7.65
C GLN A 97 3.18 -15.04 8.71
N GLY A 98 1.97 -14.66 8.32
CA GLY A 98 0.86 -14.46 9.25
C GLY A 98 1.16 -13.40 10.31
N ASP A 99 0.81 -13.70 11.56
CA ASP A 99 0.96 -12.74 12.68
C ASP A 99 2.40 -12.44 13.07
N ARG A 100 3.37 -13.19 12.55
CA ARG A 100 4.79 -12.94 12.85
C ARG A 100 5.30 -11.69 12.15
N VAL A 101 4.65 -11.29 11.05
CA VAL A 101 4.97 -10.06 10.31
C VAL A 101 3.68 -9.28 10.16
N LYS A 102 3.60 -8.13 10.82
CA LYS A 102 2.44 -7.22 10.71
C LYS A 102 2.86 -5.96 9.97
N VAL A 103 2.16 -5.67 8.88
CA VAL A 103 2.35 -4.45 8.08
C VAL A 103 0.99 -3.78 7.94
N TRP A 104 0.91 -2.51 8.32
CA TRP A 104 -0.35 -1.78 8.28
C TRP A 104 -0.09 -0.29 8.15
N GLY A 105 -1.10 0.45 7.79
CA GLY A 105 -0.97 1.87 7.70
C GLY A 105 -2.27 2.58 7.39
N SER A 106 -2.14 3.83 7.00
CA SER A 106 -3.27 4.65 6.60
C SER A 106 -2.87 5.62 5.51
N VAL A 107 -3.86 6.09 4.78
CA VAL A 107 -3.74 7.07 3.72
C VAL A 107 -4.81 8.13 3.98
N GLN A 108 -4.40 9.40 4.08
CA GLN A 108 -5.30 10.51 4.31
C GLN A 108 -5.17 11.53 3.19
N ILE A 109 -6.27 11.80 2.50
CA ILE A 109 -6.33 12.87 1.52
C ILE A 109 -6.84 14.13 2.22
N GLN A 110 -6.09 15.21 2.11
CA GLN A 110 -6.44 16.50 2.70
C GLN A 110 -6.49 17.57 1.62
N PRO A 111 -7.41 18.54 1.74
CA PRO A 111 -7.41 19.66 0.81
C PRO A 111 -6.18 20.54 1.05
N ASP A 112 -5.67 21.11 -0.05
CA ASP A 112 -4.57 22.07 -0.06
C ASP A 112 -4.99 23.20 -1.03
N GLY A 113 -5.83 24.11 -0.54
CA GLY A 113 -6.56 25.03 -1.42
C GLY A 113 -7.52 24.23 -2.30
N ASP A 114 -7.37 24.39 -3.63
CA ASP A 114 -8.11 23.62 -4.63
C ASP A 114 -7.37 22.35 -5.08
N LYS A 115 -6.22 22.07 -4.46
CA LYS A 115 -5.35 20.93 -4.74
C LYS A 115 -5.42 19.92 -3.60
N SER A 116 -4.56 18.91 -3.64
CA SER A 116 -4.57 17.82 -2.66
C SER A 116 -3.21 17.55 -2.03
N LYS A 117 -3.27 17.16 -0.79
CA LYS A 117 -2.14 16.63 -0.02
C LYS A 117 -2.47 15.20 0.40
N LEU A 118 -1.56 14.29 0.17
CA LEU A 118 -1.71 12.87 0.52
C LEU A 118 -0.71 12.51 1.61
N VAL A 119 -1.21 12.13 2.78
CA VAL A 119 -0.38 11.70 3.90
C VAL A 119 -0.45 10.19 4.03
N ASN A 120 0.68 9.54 3.92
CA ASN A 120 0.83 8.09 4.07
C ASN A 120 1.50 7.77 5.38
N ASP A 121 0.96 6.79 6.09
CA ASP A 121 1.53 6.24 7.30
C ASP A 121 1.79 4.75 7.06
N PHE A 122 3.02 4.30 7.32
CA PHE A 122 3.45 2.92 7.12
C PHE A 122 4.04 2.39 8.41
N ASN A 123 3.60 1.21 8.83
CA ASN A 123 4.08 0.56 10.05
C ASN A 123 4.43 -0.90 9.77
N ILE A 124 5.49 -1.38 10.42
CA ILE A 124 5.86 -2.78 10.37
C ILE A 124 6.31 -3.26 11.76
N GLU A 125 5.89 -4.47 12.10
CA GLU A 125 6.35 -5.17 13.31
C GLU A 125 6.64 -6.61 12.96
N VAL A 126 7.86 -7.06 13.22
CA VAL A 126 8.30 -8.43 12.95
C VAL A 126 8.60 -9.12 14.28
N LYS A 127 7.83 -10.17 14.59
CA LYS A 127 7.96 -10.95 15.83
C LYS A 127 8.70 -12.25 15.56
N ILE A 128 9.94 -12.15 15.08
CA ILE A 128 10.82 -13.29 14.85
C ILE A 128 12.01 -13.14 15.81
N PRO A 129 12.23 -14.07 16.73
CA PRO A 129 13.33 -13.95 17.69
C PRO A 129 14.67 -13.73 16.99
N LEU A 130 15.46 -12.80 17.52
CA LEU A 130 16.80 -12.43 17.08
C LEU A 130 16.87 -11.74 15.71
N LEU A 131 15.87 -11.92 14.83
CA LEU A 131 15.89 -11.40 13.46
C LEU A 131 14.89 -10.27 13.23
N GLY A 132 13.90 -10.09 14.11
CA GLY A 132 12.80 -9.15 13.89
C GLY A 132 13.26 -7.73 13.59
N GLY A 133 14.13 -7.17 14.41
CA GLY A 133 14.64 -5.81 14.21
C GLY A 133 15.44 -5.65 12.93
N LYS A 134 16.18 -6.66 12.53
CA LYS A 134 16.98 -6.65 11.29
C LYS A 134 16.08 -6.68 10.06
N ILE A 135 15.03 -7.50 10.10
CA ILE A 135 14.05 -7.60 9.01
C ILE A 135 13.27 -6.29 8.89
N GLU A 136 12.84 -5.70 10.02
CA GLU A 136 12.18 -4.40 10.03
C GLU A 136 13.02 -3.32 9.36
N LYS A 137 14.30 -3.24 9.69
CA LYS A 137 15.22 -2.28 9.07
C LYS A 137 15.36 -2.49 7.58
N MET A 138 15.46 -3.73 7.14
CA MET A 138 15.59 -4.07 5.73
C MET A 138 14.35 -3.65 4.95
N VAL A 139 13.16 -3.95 5.48
CA VAL A 139 11.90 -3.56 4.86
C VAL A 139 11.75 -2.05 4.80
N MET A 140 12.10 -1.34 5.87
CA MET A 140 12.04 0.13 5.88
C MET A 140 12.95 0.76 4.83
N LYS A 141 14.11 0.18 4.54
CA LYS A 141 14.95 0.64 3.44
C LYS A 141 14.29 0.46 2.08
N GLU A 142 13.64 -0.69 1.86
CA GLU A 142 12.92 -0.94 0.61
C GLU A 142 11.73 -0.01 0.45
N VAL A 143 10.99 0.25 1.53
CA VAL A 143 9.88 1.21 1.54
C VAL A 143 10.37 2.61 1.16
N ALA A 144 11.49 3.04 1.75
CA ALA A 144 12.06 4.37 1.46
C ALA A 144 12.42 4.53 -0.02
N LYS A 145 12.93 3.47 -0.65
CA LYS A 145 13.25 3.48 -2.09
C LYS A 145 11.98 3.48 -2.96
N GLY A 146 10.89 2.94 -2.46
CA GLY A 146 9.65 2.78 -3.22
C GLY A 146 8.76 4.01 -3.30
N TRP A 147 8.97 5.04 -2.46
CA TRP A 147 8.09 6.20 -2.42
C TRP A 147 8.06 6.99 -3.73
N ALA A 148 9.17 7.14 -4.41
CA ALA A 148 9.22 7.83 -5.70
C ALA A 148 8.37 7.11 -6.76
N ASP A 149 8.43 5.79 -6.79
CA ASP A 149 7.64 4.96 -7.69
C ASP A 149 6.15 5.02 -7.35
N TYR A 150 5.83 5.00 -6.07
CA TYR A 150 4.47 5.17 -5.58
C TYR A 150 3.85 6.48 -6.08
N GLU A 151 4.56 7.58 -5.92
CA GLU A 151 4.11 8.89 -6.39
C GLU A 151 3.93 8.91 -7.92
N LYS A 152 4.89 8.30 -8.65
CA LYS A 152 4.84 8.24 -10.11
C LYS A 152 3.61 7.49 -10.61
N VAL A 153 3.28 6.35 -10.01
CA VAL A 153 2.10 5.56 -10.42
C VAL A 153 0.81 6.36 -10.22
N ILE A 154 0.71 7.10 -9.11
CA ILE A 154 -0.44 7.98 -8.87
C ILE A 154 -0.51 9.06 -9.95
N ARG A 155 0.60 9.73 -10.23
CA ARG A 155 0.63 10.79 -11.25
C ARG A 155 0.26 10.28 -12.64
N ASP A 156 0.76 9.10 -13.00
CA ASP A 156 0.41 8.48 -14.28
C ASP A 156 -1.08 8.13 -14.35
N SER A 157 -1.67 7.66 -13.26
CA SER A 157 -3.09 7.35 -13.18
C SER A 157 -3.97 8.61 -13.25
N LEU A 158 -3.51 9.72 -12.69
CA LEU A 158 -4.22 11.00 -12.76
C LEU A 158 -4.28 11.58 -14.17
N LYS A 159 -3.39 11.17 -15.05
CA LYS A 159 -3.35 11.64 -16.44
C LYS A 159 -4.32 10.90 -17.37
N LYS A 160 -4.92 9.83 -16.90
CA LYS A 160 -5.85 9.02 -17.70
C LYS A 160 -7.26 9.56 -17.71
#